data_eb116504ce54cc94eb895be486c655f0
#
_entry.id   eb116504ce54cc94eb895be486c655f0
#
_cell.length_a   1.000
_cell.length_b   1.000
_cell.length_c   1.000
_cell.angle_alpha   90.00
_cell.angle_beta   90.00
_cell.angle_gamma   90.00
#
_symmetry.space_group_name_H-M   'P 1'
#
loop_
_entity.id
_entity.type
_entity.pdbx_description
1 polymer ?
#
loop_
_entity_poly.entity_id
_entity_poly.type
_entity_poly.pdbx_seq_one_letter_code
_entity_poly.pdbx_strand_id
1 'polypeptide(L)'
;MIVIDKECEAVSRLFAKKSVRLKVPVGVKSENPIFQRKGSSFNLKSLREYQPFDDLRQIDWKLYGRTDRYYIKEFYEEENERFFLLVDSSASIPIFGRDYYLCFVASLAFIFLRLHFTLNMLSFTNRLESSCMNIKEHRAIPRVLGFLDSLEFNGRTDLVQVMQTVRERYQPTTLFLFSDLFDRRLTLEHLQGFRRVFLLHFFTPFSSLSLRHSEIEVEDRETRQRLLLPNNPVARREIESLERQFLGRFYRSRRGYHYLQLERTKERVPFYWRILETLYD
;
A
#
# COMPACT_ATOMS: atom_id res chain seq x y z
N MET A 1 12.82 18.95 1.46
CA MET A 1 13.15 18.00 2.55
C MET A 1 11.87 17.24 2.91
N ILE A 2 11.90 15.92 2.78
CA ILE A 2 10.75 15.07 3.11
C ILE A 2 10.61 15.04 4.65
N VAL A 3 9.40 15.33 5.13
CA VAL A 3 9.07 15.34 6.56
C VAL A 3 7.99 14.30 6.83
N ILE A 4 8.21 13.46 7.84
CA ILE A 4 7.19 12.53 8.32
C ILE A 4 6.18 13.31 9.18
N ASP A 5 4.90 13.03 9.00
CA ASP A 5 3.84 13.68 9.77
C ASP A 5 4.02 13.42 11.27
N LYS A 6 3.92 14.46 12.07
CA LYS A 6 4.13 14.41 13.53
C LYS A 6 3.17 13.43 14.22
N GLU A 7 1.99 13.28 13.67
CA GLU A 7 0.93 12.41 14.19
C GLU A 7 1.19 10.92 13.95
N CYS A 8 2.10 10.56 13.03
CA CYS A 8 2.35 9.16 12.66
C CYS A 8 2.80 8.30 13.84
N GLU A 9 3.55 8.86 14.77
CA GLU A 9 3.96 8.15 15.96
C GLU A 9 2.76 7.88 16.89
N ALA A 10 1.89 8.85 17.07
CA ALA A 10 0.66 8.70 17.85
C ALA A 10 -0.28 7.67 17.19
N VAL A 11 -0.50 7.76 15.88
CA VAL A 11 -1.30 6.81 15.11
C VAL A 11 -0.79 5.39 15.28
N SER A 12 0.52 5.17 15.09
CA SER A 12 1.11 3.82 15.22
C SER A 12 1.00 3.27 16.64
N ARG A 13 1.20 4.09 17.67
CA ARG A 13 1.08 3.69 19.08
C ARG A 13 -0.36 3.36 19.46
N LEU A 14 -1.32 4.18 19.06
CA LEU A 14 -2.74 3.96 19.33
C LEU A 14 -3.24 2.71 18.64
N PHE A 15 -2.82 2.50 17.39
CA PHE A 15 -3.22 1.34 16.62
C PHE A 15 -2.64 0.05 17.21
N ALA A 16 -1.36 0.04 17.59
CA ALA A 16 -0.75 -1.08 18.29
C ALA A 16 -1.48 -1.43 19.59
N LYS A 17 -1.99 -0.43 20.34
CA LYS A 17 -2.83 -0.64 21.54
C LYS A 17 -4.22 -1.18 21.21
N LYS A 18 -4.86 -0.71 20.12
CA LYS A 18 -6.19 -1.18 19.66
C LYS A 18 -6.10 -2.65 19.25
N SER A 19 -5.09 -3.04 18.49
CA SER A 19 -4.86 -4.42 18.05
C SER A 19 -4.67 -5.40 19.22
N VAL A 20 -4.14 -4.91 20.35
CA VAL A 20 -4.02 -5.73 21.60
C VAL A 20 -5.37 -5.93 22.30
N ARG A 21 -6.32 -4.98 22.16
CA ARG A 21 -7.65 -5.07 22.78
C ARG A 21 -8.64 -5.90 21.97
N LEU A 22 -8.43 -6.07 20.69
CA LEU A 22 -9.17 -7.02 19.87
C LEU A 22 -8.66 -8.44 20.22
N LYS A 23 -9.01 -8.92 21.43
CA LYS A 23 -8.85 -10.32 21.79
C LYS A 23 -9.77 -11.10 20.84
N VAL A 24 -9.18 -11.80 19.90
CA VAL A 24 -9.89 -12.81 19.13
C VAL A 24 -10.53 -13.77 20.14
N PRO A 25 -11.85 -14.01 20.09
CA PRO A 25 -12.47 -15.00 20.97
C PRO A 25 -11.75 -16.33 20.81
N VAL A 26 -11.45 -16.97 21.94
CA VAL A 26 -10.84 -18.31 21.95
C VAL A 26 -11.77 -19.23 21.16
N GLY A 27 -11.34 -19.70 19.99
CA GLY A 27 -12.13 -20.60 19.12
C GLY A 27 -12.37 -20.09 17.70
N VAL A 28 -12.18 -18.80 17.41
CA VAL A 28 -12.22 -18.30 16.03
C VAL A 28 -10.81 -18.43 15.45
N LYS A 29 -10.65 -19.33 14.48
CA LYS A 29 -9.42 -19.39 13.67
C LYS A 29 -9.29 -18.06 12.94
N SER A 30 -8.49 -17.15 13.49
CA SER A 30 -8.11 -15.92 12.80
C SER A 30 -7.21 -16.34 11.63
N GLU A 31 -7.74 -16.29 10.43
CA GLU A 31 -6.95 -16.48 9.21
C GLU A 31 -6.04 -15.26 8.90
N ASN A 32 -5.96 -14.31 9.82
CA ASN A 32 -5.23 -13.06 9.62
C ASN A 32 -3.88 -13.10 10.34
N PRO A 33 -2.76 -13.34 9.63
CA PRO A 33 -1.42 -13.47 10.22
C PRO A 33 -0.88 -12.18 10.87
N ILE A 34 -1.57 -11.05 10.68
CA ILE A 34 -1.17 -9.72 11.18
C ILE A 34 -1.24 -9.64 12.72
N PHE A 35 -2.07 -10.47 13.37
CA PHE A 35 -2.26 -10.45 14.83
C PHE A 35 -1.25 -11.28 15.63
N GLN A 36 -0.29 -11.90 14.95
CA GLN A 36 0.69 -12.72 15.65
C GLN A 36 1.86 -11.88 16.12
N ARG A 37 1.85 -11.54 17.41
CA ARG A 37 3.01 -10.95 18.09
C ARG A 37 4.24 -11.84 17.90
N LYS A 38 5.37 -11.25 17.56
CA LYS A 38 6.72 -11.77 17.79
C LYS A 38 6.96 -11.94 19.32
N GLY A 39 6.38 -12.96 19.87
CA GLY A 39 6.78 -13.55 21.12
C GLY A 39 6.93 -15.01 20.80
N SER A 40 8.07 -15.57 21.01
CA SER A 40 8.60 -16.94 20.92
C SER A 40 7.63 -18.16 20.95
N SER A 41 6.43 -18.04 20.47
CA SER A 41 5.51 -19.14 20.22
C SER A 41 5.21 -19.19 18.71
N PHE A 42 5.93 -20.07 18.02
CA PHE A 42 5.48 -20.58 16.74
C PHE A 42 4.04 -21.02 16.89
N ASN A 43 3.12 -20.52 16.07
CA ASN A 43 1.74 -20.98 16.10
C ASN A 43 1.70 -22.44 15.71
N LEU A 44 1.38 -23.27 16.67
CA LEU A 44 1.24 -24.69 16.48
C LEU A 44 0.05 -24.93 15.54
N LYS A 45 0.32 -25.49 14.37
CA LYS A 45 -0.70 -25.87 13.39
C LYS A 45 -1.34 -27.19 13.78
N SER A 46 -0.51 -28.19 14.06
CA SER A 46 -0.92 -29.53 14.39
C SER A 46 0.20 -30.26 15.11
N LEU A 47 -0.20 -31.36 15.76
CA LEU A 47 0.71 -32.39 16.26
C LEU A 47 0.46 -33.63 15.40
N ARG A 48 1.50 -34.14 14.78
CA ARG A 48 1.45 -35.43 14.07
C ARG A 48 2.49 -36.40 14.60
N GLU A 49 2.28 -37.65 14.41
CA GLU A 49 3.29 -38.66 14.76
C GLU A 49 4.57 -38.48 13.93
N TYR A 50 5.71 -38.71 14.59
CA TYR A 50 7.02 -38.64 13.98
C TYR A 50 7.14 -39.62 12.81
N GLN A 51 7.74 -39.21 11.73
CA GLN A 51 8.13 -40.08 10.61
C GLN A 51 9.65 -40.02 10.41
N PRO A 52 10.27 -41.10 9.88
CA PRO A 52 11.70 -41.06 9.54
C PRO A 52 12.04 -39.88 8.67
N PHE A 53 13.17 -39.19 9.02
CA PHE A 53 13.68 -37.96 8.40
C PHE A 53 13.03 -36.64 8.86
N ASP A 54 12.08 -36.63 9.80
CA ASP A 54 11.60 -35.40 10.42
C ASP A 54 12.69 -34.73 11.29
N ASP A 55 12.63 -33.40 11.41
CA ASP A 55 13.56 -32.64 12.25
C ASP A 55 13.28 -32.91 13.74
N LEU A 56 14.21 -33.57 14.40
CA LEU A 56 14.14 -33.95 15.82
C LEU A 56 13.99 -32.74 16.77
N ARG A 57 14.35 -31.53 16.32
CA ARG A 57 14.18 -30.29 17.10
C ARG A 57 12.72 -29.90 17.29
N GLN A 58 11.84 -30.41 16.42
CA GLN A 58 10.42 -30.13 16.44
C GLN A 58 9.63 -31.13 17.28
N ILE A 59 10.27 -32.11 17.91
CA ILE A 59 9.62 -33.07 18.79
C ILE A 59 9.03 -32.38 20.02
N ASP A 60 7.76 -32.69 20.35
CA ASP A 60 7.15 -32.29 21.62
C ASP A 60 7.57 -33.22 22.75
N TRP A 61 8.68 -32.90 23.40
CA TRP A 61 9.20 -33.66 24.53
C TRP A 61 8.24 -33.74 25.74
N LYS A 62 7.35 -32.75 25.90
CA LYS A 62 6.34 -32.78 26.95
C LYS A 62 5.24 -33.80 26.67
N LEU A 63 4.86 -33.92 25.41
CA LEU A 63 3.87 -34.92 24.99
C LEU A 63 4.47 -36.30 25.02
N TYR A 64 5.73 -36.45 24.57
CA TYR A 64 6.47 -37.71 24.70
C TYR A 64 6.48 -38.24 26.12
N GLY A 65 6.82 -37.40 27.12
CA GLY A 65 6.84 -37.79 28.53
C GLY A 65 5.47 -38.20 29.12
N ARG A 66 4.36 -37.96 28.39
CA ARG A 66 3.00 -38.37 28.82
C ARG A 66 2.45 -39.54 28.05
N THR A 67 2.88 -39.74 26.79
CA THR A 67 2.25 -40.71 25.89
C THR A 67 3.22 -41.80 25.42
N ASP A 68 4.50 -41.63 25.72
CA ASP A 68 5.62 -42.49 25.22
C ASP A 68 5.66 -42.66 23.71
N ARG A 69 5.13 -41.64 22.98
CA ARG A 69 5.10 -41.55 21.52
C ARG A 69 5.72 -40.25 21.05
N TYR A 70 6.45 -40.30 19.95
CA TYR A 70 7.07 -39.12 19.36
C TYR A 70 6.06 -38.37 18.50
N TYR A 71 5.84 -37.09 18.82
CA TYR A 71 5.02 -36.16 18.05
C TYR A 71 5.86 -34.98 17.57
N ILE A 72 5.66 -34.60 16.32
CA ILE A 72 6.26 -33.42 15.70
C ILE A 72 5.27 -32.26 15.81
N LYS A 73 5.79 -31.10 16.25
CA LYS A 73 5.09 -29.82 16.20
C LYS A 73 5.13 -29.28 14.78
N GLU A 74 4.04 -29.33 14.07
CA GLU A 74 3.89 -28.58 12.85
C GLU A 74 3.49 -27.16 13.18
N PHE A 75 4.25 -26.21 12.68
CA PHE A 75 3.94 -24.78 12.81
C PHE A 75 3.33 -24.27 11.51
N TYR A 76 2.45 -23.27 11.58
CA TYR A 76 2.08 -22.55 10.39
C TYR A 76 3.34 -21.88 9.85
N GLU A 77 3.65 -22.07 8.58
CA GLU A 77 4.56 -21.16 7.89
C GLU A 77 3.95 -19.78 7.99
N GLU A 78 4.65 -18.87 8.67
CA GLU A 78 4.31 -17.45 8.55
C GLU A 78 4.53 -17.10 7.07
N GLU A 79 3.47 -17.05 6.29
CA GLU A 79 3.47 -16.28 5.05
C GLU A 79 3.77 -14.83 5.46
N ASN A 80 5.04 -14.48 5.48
CA ASN A 80 5.46 -13.10 5.71
C ASN A 80 4.78 -12.23 4.66
N GLU A 81 3.72 -11.55 5.04
CA GLU A 81 3.00 -10.65 4.14
C GLU A 81 4.00 -9.67 3.52
N ARG A 82 4.19 -9.78 2.21
CA ARG A 82 5.11 -8.93 1.47
C ARG A 82 4.40 -7.67 1.07
N PHE A 83 4.63 -6.60 1.81
CA PHE A 83 4.11 -5.28 1.50
C PHE A 83 4.96 -4.60 0.45
N PHE A 84 4.33 -4.19 -0.62
CA PHE A 84 4.95 -3.45 -1.69
C PHE A 84 4.33 -2.07 -1.82
N LEU A 85 5.17 -1.05 -1.78
CA LEU A 85 4.83 0.34 -2.02
C LEU A 85 5.32 0.71 -3.42
N LEU A 86 4.40 0.84 -4.37
CA LEU A 86 4.69 1.31 -5.72
C LEU A 86 4.50 2.82 -5.77
N VAL A 87 5.57 3.54 -6.02
CA VAL A 87 5.65 5.00 -5.99
C VAL A 87 5.78 5.52 -7.41
N ASP A 88 4.74 6.16 -7.90
CA ASP A 88 4.74 6.80 -9.21
C ASP A 88 5.71 7.99 -9.21
N SER A 89 6.64 7.99 -10.15
CA SER A 89 7.60 9.06 -10.37
C SER A 89 7.46 9.72 -11.74
N SER A 90 6.28 9.67 -12.35
CA SER A 90 5.97 10.32 -13.61
C SER A 90 5.93 11.85 -13.51
N ALA A 91 5.97 12.51 -14.67
CA ALA A 91 6.01 13.96 -14.77
C ALA A 91 4.70 14.65 -14.30
N SER A 92 3.60 13.91 -14.14
CA SER A 92 2.30 14.41 -13.67
C SER A 92 2.23 14.58 -12.15
N ILE A 93 2.91 13.74 -11.38
CA ILE A 93 2.82 13.71 -9.91
C ILE A 93 3.14 15.07 -9.24
N PRO A 94 4.15 15.85 -9.64
CA PRO A 94 4.43 17.15 -9.02
C PRO A 94 3.27 18.16 -9.06
N ILE A 95 2.27 17.99 -9.94
CA ILE A 95 1.07 18.82 -10.00
C ILE A 95 0.32 18.81 -8.65
N PHE A 96 0.29 17.65 -7.99
CA PHE A 96 -0.36 17.47 -6.68
C PHE A 96 0.47 17.99 -5.51
N GLY A 97 1.69 18.47 -5.78
CA GLY A 97 2.68 18.89 -4.78
C GLY A 97 3.61 17.73 -4.40
N ARG A 98 4.81 17.77 -4.96
CA ARG A 98 5.87 16.77 -4.74
C ARG A 98 6.06 16.46 -3.25
N ASP A 99 6.20 17.51 -2.43
CA ASP A 99 6.46 17.34 -0.99
C ASP A 99 5.27 16.69 -0.27
N TYR A 100 4.04 17.06 -0.61
CA TYR A 100 2.84 16.44 -0.04
C TYR A 100 2.79 14.95 -0.36
N TYR A 101 3.05 14.58 -1.61
CA TYR A 101 3.08 13.20 -2.09
C TYR A 101 4.14 12.38 -1.35
N LEU A 102 5.39 12.85 -1.36
CA LEU A 102 6.51 12.14 -0.73
C LEU A 102 6.37 12.05 0.78
N CYS A 103 5.87 13.10 1.45
CA CYS A 103 5.59 13.06 2.89
C CYS A 103 4.52 12.04 3.23
N PHE A 104 3.48 11.88 2.40
CA PHE A 104 2.45 10.87 2.63
C PHE A 104 3.02 9.46 2.52
N VAL A 105 3.80 9.17 1.46
CA VAL A 105 4.46 7.88 1.27
C VAL A 105 5.42 7.56 2.43
N ALA A 106 6.26 8.53 2.82
CA ALA A 106 7.21 8.39 3.93
C ALA A 106 6.49 8.12 5.26
N SER A 107 5.41 8.85 5.53
CA SER A 107 4.62 8.71 6.74
C SER A 107 3.95 7.35 6.85
N LEU A 108 3.38 6.85 5.76
CA LEU A 108 2.78 5.51 5.74
C LEU A 108 3.84 4.42 5.90
N ALA A 109 4.98 4.55 5.23
CA ALA A 109 6.11 3.64 5.39
C ALA A 109 6.60 3.63 6.84
N PHE A 110 6.71 4.79 7.49
CA PHE A 110 7.07 4.90 8.91
C PHE A 110 6.08 4.15 9.80
N ILE A 111 4.78 4.36 9.61
CA ILE A 111 3.73 3.67 10.38
C ILE A 111 3.87 2.16 10.23
N PHE A 112 4.03 1.65 9.02
CA PHE A 112 4.19 0.21 8.77
C PHE A 112 5.44 -0.36 9.43
N LEU A 113 6.58 0.33 9.35
CA LEU A 113 7.81 -0.10 10.00
C LEU A 113 7.69 -0.08 11.54
N ARG A 114 6.95 0.87 12.10
CA ARG A 114 6.63 0.91 13.54
C ARG A 114 5.71 -0.23 13.97
N LEU A 115 4.88 -0.72 13.09
CA LEU A 115 4.02 -1.88 13.28
C LEU A 115 4.72 -3.21 12.92
N HIS A 116 6.03 -3.18 12.65
CA HIS A 116 6.87 -4.32 12.35
C HIS A 116 6.59 -5.04 11.02
N PHE A 117 5.97 -4.36 10.05
CA PHE A 117 5.85 -4.89 8.70
C PHE A 117 7.17 -4.81 7.94
N THR A 118 7.39 -5.78 7.05
CA THR A 118 8.50 -5.73 6.08
C THR A 118 8.04 -5.04 4.81
N LEU A 119 8.75 -3.98 4.41
CA LEU A 119 8.40 -3.19 3.24
C LEU A 119 9.37 -3.40 2.09
N ASN A 120 8.82 -3.36 0.89
CA ASN A 120 9.53 -3.31 -0.37
C ASN A 120 9.02 -2.08 -1.14
N MET A 121 9.90 -1.17 -1.52
CA MET A 121 9.53 0.03 -2.24
C MET A 121 10.06 -0.03 -3.66
N LEU A 122 9.24 0.30 -4.62
CA LEU A 122 9.57 0.35 -6.04
C LEU A 122 9.09 1.68 -6.59
N SER A 123 9.96 2.41 -7.32
CA SER A 123 9.53 3.53 -8.12
C SER A 123 9.28 3.10 -9.56
N PHE A 124 8.38 3.80 -10.22
CA PHE A 124 8.03 3.50 -11.60
C PHE A 124 7.61 4.75 -12.39
N THR A 125 7.76 4.63 -13.69
CA THR A 125 7.15 5.46 -14.71
C THR A 125 6.41 4.54 -15.70
N ASN A 126 6.85 4.42 -16.93
CA ASN A 126 6.39 3.39 -17.87
C ASN A 126 7.00 1.99 -17.57
N ARG A 127 7.98 1.93 -16.70
CA ARG A 127 8.65 0.71 -16.22
C ARG A 127 9.11 0.90 -14.77
N LEU A 128 9.59 -0.18 -14.15
CA LEU A 128 10.22 -0.07 -12.84
C LEU A 128 11.58 0.61 -12.98
N GLU A 129 11.82 1.66 -12.20
CA GLU A 129 13.04 2.48 -12.25
C GLU A 129 14.01 2.14 -11.13
N SER A 130 13.59 2.23 -9.89
CA SER A 130 14.45 1.98 -8.74
C SER A 130 13.74 1.17 -7.66
N SER A 131 14.51 0.61 -6.73
CA SER A 131 13.96 -0.23 -5.68
C SER A 131 14.70 -0.09 -4.36
N CYS A 132 13.98 -0.13 -3.26
CA CYS A 132 14.50 -0.26 -1.91
C CYS A 132 13.79 -1.43 -1.22
N MET A 133 14.48 -2.57 -1.17
CA MET A 133 13.88 -3.84 -0.79
C MET A 133 14.22 -4.25 0.65
N ASN A 134 13.35 -5.09 1.22
CA ASN A 134 13.56 -5.75 2.51
C ASN A 134 13.85 -4.77 3.66
N ILE A 135 13.03 -3.73 3.74
CA ILE A 135 13.13 -2.72 4.80
C ILE A 135 12.36 -3.25 6.01
N LYS A 136 13.13 -3.48 7.09
CA LYS A 136 12.59 -4.08 8.30
C LYS A 136 12.70 -3.18 9.48
N GLU A 137 12.24 -2.76 10.33
CA GLU A 137 12.47 -1.90 11.47
C GLU A 137 12.42 -0.41 11.17
N HIS A 138 11.90 0.32 12.11
CA HIS A 138 11.78 1.78 12.02
C HIS A 138 13.13 2.51 11.93
N ARG A 139 14.23 1.89 12.39
CA ARG A 139 15.59 2.44 12.25
C ARG A 139 16.05 2.55 10.80
N ALA A 140 15.39 1.83 9.89
CA ALA A 140 15.68 1.90 8.45
C ALA A 140 14.97 3.07 7.73
N ILE A 141 14.27 3.94 8.45
CA ILE A 141 13.63 5.14 7.89
C ILE A 141 14.59 6.01 7.06
N PRO A 142 15.86 6.24 7.45
CA PRO A 142 16.79 7.00 6.59
C PRO A 142 16.95 6.39 5.18
N ARG A 143 16.86 5.05 5.04
CA ARG A 143 16.89 4.40 3.72
C ARG A 143 15.63 4.71 2.91
N VAL A 144 14.47 4.77 3.55
CA VAL A 144 13.20 5.15 2.92
C VAL A 144 13.29 6.60 2.44
N LEU A 145 13.74 7.51 3.29
CA LEU A 145 13.86 8.92 2.94
C LEU A 145 14.89 9.13 1.82
N GLY A 146 16.05 8.47 1.88
CA GLY A 146 17.06 8.52 0.83
C GLY A 146 16.53 7.99 -0.52
N PHE A 147 15.77 6.90 -0.50
CA PHE A 147 15.11 6.38 -1.69
C PHE A 147 14.12 7.40 -2.27
N LEU A 148 13.25 7.99 -1.44
CA LEU A 148 12.25 8.96 -1.89
C LEU A 148 12.88 10.29 -2.36
N ASP A 149 13.95 10.75 -1.70
CA ASP A 149 14.69 11.96 -2.11
C ASP A 149 15.41 11.79 -3.46
N SER A 150 15.83 10.56 -3.79
CA SER A 150 16.49 10.23 -5.06
C SER A 150 15.54 10.15 -6.26
N LEU A 151 14.21 10.23 -6.04
CA LEU A 151 13.24 10.11 -7.12
C LEU A 151 13.25 11.34 -8.03
N GLU A 152 13.42 11.09 -9.31
CA GLU A 152 13.26 12.07 -10.37
C GLU A 152 11.85 11.92 -10.97
N PHE A 153 11.12 13.03 -11.02
CA PHE A 153 9.75 13.05 -11.55
C PHE A 153 9.77 13.43 -13.03
N ASN A 154 9.79 12.41 -13.89
CA ASN A 154 9.88 12.58 -15.35
C ASN A 154 9.17 11.41 -16.06
N GLY A 155 9.07 11.50 -17.40
CA GLY A 155 8.51 10.42 -18.22
C GLY A 155 7.00 10.28 -18.12
N ARG A 156 6.51 9.20 -18.72
CA ARG A 156 5.08 8.84 -18.83
C ARG A 156 4.76 7.62 -18.00
N THR A 157 3.53 7.54 -17.52
CA THR A 157 3.03 6.40 -16.77
C THR A 157 2.51 5.30 -17.69
N ASP A 158 2.87 4.03 -17.40
CA ASP A 158 2.24 2.84 -17.94
C ASP A 158 1.91 1.86 -16.81
N LEU A 159 0.75 2.08 -16.17
CA LEU A 159 0.32 1.28 -15.03
C LEU A 159 0.06 -0.19 -15.39
N VAL A 160 -0.43 -0.46 -16.59
CA VAL A 160 -0.71 -1.83 -17.02
C VAL A 160 0.57 -2.65 -17.10
N GLN A 161 1.60 -2.12 -17.75
CA GLN A 161 2.90 -2.78 -17.87
C GLN A 161 3.58 -2.96 -16.52
N VAL A 162 3.53 -1.91 -15.69
CA VAL A 162 4.12 -1.96 -14.34
C VAL A 162 3.44 -3.00 -13.47
N MET A 163 2.10 -3.03 -13.44
CA MET A 163 1.35 -4.01 -12.65
C MET A 163 1.62 -5.45 -13.08
N GLN A 164 1.71 -5.70 -14.40
CA GLN A 164 2.08 -7.00 -14.92
C GLN A 164 3.50 -7.39 -14.47
N THR A 165 4.49 -6.50 -14.65
CA THR A 165 5.89 -6.75 -14.25
C THR A 165 6.01 -7.03 -12.75
N VAL A 166 5.31 -6.25 -11.91
CA VAL A 166 5.32 -6.43 -10.45
C VAL A 166 4.74 -7.78 -10.06
N ARG A 167 3.62 -8.17 -10.66
CA ARG A 167 2.99 -9.46 -10.40
C ARG A 167 3.88 -10.63 -10.78
N GLU A 168 4.49 -10.60 -11.96
CA GLU A 168 5.33 -11.67 -12.47
C GLU A 168 6.65 -11.80 -11.70
N ARG A 169 7.28 -10.68 -11.36
CA ARG A 169 8.63 -10.66 -10.79
C ARG A 169 8.63 -10.80 -9.27
N TYR A 170 7.67 -10.20 -8.57
CA TYR A 170 7.72 -10.07 -7.11
C TYR A 170 6.60 -10.81 -6.39
N GLN A 171 5.48 -11.09 -7.05
CA GLN A 171 4.32 -11.79 -6.48
C GLN A 171 3.91 -11.22 -5.10
N PRO A 172 3.65 -9.91 -4.99
CA PRO A 172 3.32 -9.29 -3.71
C PRO A 172 1.97 -9.80 -3.18
N THR A 173 1.87 -9.96 -1.87
CA THR A 173 0.59 -10.29 -1.21
C THR A 173 -0.26 -9.04 -1.03
N THR A 174 0.34 -7.96 -0.56
CA THR A 174 -0.33 -6.66 -0.36
C THR A 174 0.42 -5.56 -1.11
N LEU A 175 -0.31 -4.83 -1.94
CA LEU A 175 0.20 -3.78 -2.81
C LEU A 175 -0.42 -2.43 -2.45
N PHE A 176 0.42 -1.42 -2.30
CA PHE A 176 0.04 -0.02 -2.18
C PHE A 176 0.52 0.73 -3.41
N LEU A 177 -0.41 1.19 -4.24
CA LEU A 177 -0.10 1.96 -5.45
C LEU A 177 -0.37 3.44 -5.20
N PHE A 178 0.67 4.26 -5.22
CA PHE A 178 0.62 5.72 -5.09
C PHE A 178 0.75 6.33 -6.48
N SER A 179 -0.32 6.87 -7.02
CA SER A 179 -0.35 7.45 -8.38
C SER A 179 -1.54 8.38 -8.55
N ASP A 180 -1.55 9.17 -9.63
CA ASP A 180 -2.74 9.87 -10.12
C ASP A 180 -3.68 8.96 -10.93
N LEU A 181 -3.27 7.72 -11.14
CA LEU A 181 -4.02 6.67 -11.84
C LEU A 181 -4.45 7.02 -13.28
N PHE A 182 -3.80 7.99 -13.92
CA PHE A 182 -4.19 8.51 -15.23
C PHE A 182 -3.78 7.57 -16.39
N ASP A 183 -4.01 6.27 -16.25
CA ASP A 183 -3.92 5.30 -17.34
C ASP A 183 -5.31 4.75 -17.69
N ARG A 184 -5.82 5.14 -18.87
CA ARG A 184 -7.16 4.70 -19.33
C ARG A 184 -7.26 3.19 -19.55
N ARG A 185 -6.13 2.50 -19.74
CA ARG A 185 -6.06 1.04 -19.96
C ARG A 185 -6.14 0.27 -18.65
N LEU A 186 -5.84 0.90 -17.52
CA LEU A 186 -5.91 0.23 -16.22
C LEU A 186 -7.35 -0.18 -15.89
N THR A 187 -7.55 -1.46 -15.67
CA THR A 187 -8.82 -2.04 -15.23
C THR A 187 -8.62 -2.88 -13.97
N LEU A 188 -9.72 -3.25 -13.31
CA LEU A 188 -9.65 -4.12 -12.14
C LEU A 188 -9.07 -5.51 -12.44
N GLU A 189 -9.08 -5.93 -13.70
CA GLU A 189 -8.50 -7.21 -14.14
C GLU A 189 -6.98 -7.20 -14.02
N HIS A 190 -6.34 -6.07 -14.29
CA HIS A 190 -4.89 -5.92 -14.13
C HIS A 190 -4.45 -6.00 -12.65
N LEU A 191 -5.39 -5.82 -11.72
CA LEU A 191 -5.17 -5.93 -10.27
C LEU A 191 -5.46 -7.34 -9.73
N GLN A 192 -5.80 -8.30 -10.58
CA GLN A 192 -5.98 -9.69 -10.17
C GLN A 192 -4.64 -10.34 -9.86
N GLY A 193 -4.66 -11.31 -8.95
CA GLY A 193 -3.45 -12.04 -8.50
C GLY A 193 -2.78 -11.45 -7.27
N PHE A 194 -3.20 -10.26 -6.81
CA PHE A 194 -2.80 -9.72 -5.50
C PHE A 194 -3.87 -10.05 -4.45
N ARG A 195 -3.47 -10.39 -3.24
CA ARG A 195 -4.39 -10.66 -2.14
C ARG A 195 -5.13 -9.39 -1.71
N ARG A 196 -4.38 -8.26 -1.62
CA ARG A 196 -4.90 -6.93 -1.29
C ARG A 196 -4.24 -5.87 -2.15
N VAL A 197 -5.03 -4.93 -2.64
CA VAL A 197 -4.54 -3.77 -3.40
C VAL A 197 -5.15 -2.50 -2.81
N PHE A 198 -4.29 -1.58 -2.43
CA PHE A 198 -4.65 -0.23 -2.02
C PHE A 198 -4.27 0.74 -3.13
N LEU A 199 -5.27 1.30 -3.80
CA LEU A 199 -5.07 2.39 -4.75
C LEU A 199 -5.15 3.71 -4.00
N LEU A 200 -4.01 4.37 -3.85
CA LEU A 200 -3.86 5.66 -3.20
C LEU A 200 -3.79 6.73 -4.28
N HIS A 201 -4.95 7.26 -4.63
CA HIS A 201 -5.14 8.15 -5.76
C HIS A 201 -4.93 9.60 -5.35
N PHE A 202 -3.85 10.20 -5.82
CA PHE A 202 -3.58 11.62 -5.66
C PHE A 202 -4.33 12.41 -6.73
N PHE A 203 -5.33 13.16 -6.30
CA PHE A 203 -6.25 13.83 -7.20
C PHE A 203 -6.65 15.21 -6.67
N THR A 204 -6.73 16.18 -7.57
CA THR A 204 -7.24 17.52 -7.29
C THR A 204 -8.47 17.74 -8.15
N PRO A 205 -9.68 17.79 -7.55
CA PRO A 205 -10.90 18.01 -8.32
C PRO A 205 -10.87 19.35 -9.06
N PHE A 206 -11.34 19.36 -10.31
CA PHE A 206 -11.44 20.58 -11.10
C PHE A 206 -12.27 21.66 -10.40
N SER A 207 -13.33 21.26 -9.70
CA SER A 207 -14.19 22.14 -8.91
C SER A 207 -13.45 22.89 -7.78
N SER A 208 -12.33 22.35 -7.29
CA SER A 208 -11.51 22.98 -6.24
C SER A 208 -10.58 24.08 -6.78
N LEU A 209 -10.42 24.19 -8.10
CA LEU A 209 -9.53 25.16 -8.73
C LEU A 209 -10.22 26.53 -8.85
N SER A 210 -9.56 27.56 -8.29
CA SER A 210 -10.01 28.95 -8.40
C SER A 210 -9.55 29.56 -9.73
N LEU A 211 -10.31 29.33 -10.79
CA LEU A 211 -10.00 29.78 -12.14
C LEU A 211 -10.72 31.11 -12.41
N ARG A 212 -9.98 32.20 -12.59
CA ARG A 212 -10.50 33.58 -12.75
C ARG A 212 -10.56 34.07 -14.20
N HIS A 213 -9.82 33.43 -15.10
CA HIS A 213 -9.74 33.85 -16.50
C HIS A 213 -10.85 33.22 -17.33
N SER A 214 -11.21 33.87 -18.46
CA SER A 214 -12.21 33.37 -19.42
C SER A 214 -11.78 32.12 -20.18
N GLU A 215 -10.50 31.88 -20.24
CA GLU A 215 -9.88 30.71 -20.89
C GLU A 215 -8.93 30.03 -19.94
N ILE A 216 -8.81 28.71 -20.06
CA ILE A 216 -7.95 27.86 -19.28
C ILE A 216 -7.01 27.13 -20.23
N GLU A 217 -5.71 27.32 -20.06
CA GLU A 217 -4.69 26.50 -20.72
C GLU A 217 -4.43 25.27 -19.87
N VAL A 218 -4.67 24.10 -20.44
CA VAL A 218 -4.35 22.80 -19.81
C VAL A 218 -3.17 22.20 -20.52
N GLU A 219 -2.12 21.87 -19.77
CA GLU A 219 -0.92 21.19 -20.28
C GLU A 219 -0.85 19.77 -19.69
N ASP A 220 -0.80 18.78 -20.56
CA ASP A 220 -0.44 17.42 -20.18
C ASP A 220 1.08 17.36 -19.93
N ARG A 221 1.48 17.16 -18.71
CA ARG A 221 2.88 17.13 -18.28
C ARG A 221 3.69 15.97 -18.87
N GLU A 222 3.03 14.89 -19.20
CA GLU A 222 3.67 13.70 -19.76
C GLU A 222 3.89 13.82 -21.28
N THR A 223 2.92 14.38 -22.02
CA THR A 223 2.97 14.50 -23.48
C THR A 223 3.37 15.88 -23.96
N ARG A 224 3.36 16.88 -23.07
CA ARG A 224 3.55 18.30 -23.38
C ARG A 224 2.50 18.88 -24.34
N GLN A 225 1.42 18.18 -24.55
CA GLN A 225 0.30 18.70 -25.31
C GLN A 225 -0.42 19.78 -24.51
N ARG A 226 -0.84 20.83 -25.21
CA ARG A 226 -1.59 21.93 -24.63
C ARG A 226 -2.94 22.03 -25.27
N LEU A 227 -3.94 22.31 -24.46
CA LEU A 227 -5.32 22.52 -24.86
C LEU A 227 -5.84 23.80 -24.24
N LEU A 228 -6.43 24.67 -25.04
CA LEU A 228 -7.09 25.87 -24.57
C LEU A 228 -8.59 25.56 -24.43
N LEU A 229 -9.12 25.72 -23.23
CA LEU A 229 -10.52 25.46 -22.92
C LEU A 229 -11.22 26.74 -22.48
N PRO A 230 -12.46 26.99 -22.92
CA PRO A 230 -13.24 28.10 -22.43
C PRO A 230 -13.62 27.85 -20.96
N ASN A 231 -13.45 28.88 -20.12
CA ASN A 231 -13.84 28.81 -18.71
C ASN A 231 -15.30 29.31 -18.53
N ASN A 232 -16.23 28.54 -19.03
CA ASN A 232 -17.66 28.83 -18.91
C ASN A 232 -18.39 27.69 -18.16
N PRO A 233 -19.62 27.90 -17.70
CA PRO A 233 -20.38 26.89 -16.95
C PRO A 233 -20.61 25.57 -17.70
N VAL A 234 -20.67 25.61 -19.04
CA VAL A 234 -20.88 24.40 -19.87
C VAL A 234 -19.63 23.56 -19.86
N ALA A 235 -18.47 24.16 -20.20
CA ALA A 235 -17.19 23.45 -20.21
C ALA A 235 -16.83 22.90 -18.82
N ARG A 236 -17.10 23.66 -17.75
CA ARG A 236 -16.91 23.19 -16.36
C ARG A 236 -17.72 21.93 -16.05
N ARG A 237 -19.01 21.91 -16.40
CA ARG A 237 -19.88 20.73 -16.20
C ARG A 237 -19.39 19.52 -16.99
N GLU A 238 -18.91 19.76 -18.20
CA GLU A 238 -18.37 18.69 -19.04
C GLU A 238 -17.11 18.08 -18.43
N ILE A 239 -16.16 18.91 -17.98
CA ILE A 239 -14.94 18.45 -17.31
C ILE A 239 -15.29 17.67 -16.02
N GLU A 240 -16.18 18.18 -15.18
CA GLU A 240 -16.63 17.50 -13.97
C GLU A 240 -17.37 16.18 -14.28
N SER A 241 -18.06 16.09 -15.42
CA SER A 241 -18.68 14.86 -15.88
C SER A 241 -17.64 13.82 -16.28
N LEU A 242 -16.60 14.23 -17.02
CA LEU A 242 -15.47 13.37 -17.38
C LEU A 242 -14.70 12.90 -16.16
N GLU A 243 -14.48 13.78 -15.18
CA GLU A 243 -13.85 13.40 -13.90
C GLU A 243 -14.68 12.33 -13.18
N ARG A 244 -16.00 12.53 -13.05
CA ARG A 244 -16.89 11.54 -12.40
C ARG A 244 -16.87 10.20 -13.13
N GLN A 245 -16.87 10.21 -14.47
CA GLN A 245 -16.78 9.00 -15.27
C GLN A 245 -15.43 8.29 -15.05
N PHE A 246 -14.34 9.05 -14.99
CA PHE A 246 -13.00 8.53 -14.72
C PHE A 246 -12.91 7.90 -13.32
N LEU A 247 -13.34 8.61 -12.30
CA LEU A 247 -13.32 8.15 -10.90
C LEU A 247 -14.24 6.95 -10.69
N GLY A 248 -15.39 6.92 -11.37
CA GLY A 248 -16.37 5.83 -11.28
C GLY A 248 -15.81 4.45 -11.61
N ARG A 249 -14.70 4.39 -12.35
CA ARG A 249 -14.01 3.12 -12.66
C ARG A 249 -13.41 2.46 -11.41
N PHE A 250 -13.04 3.24 -10.40
CA PHE A 250 -12.36 2.79 -9.19
C PHE A 250 -13.30 2.54 -8.00
N TYR A 251 -14.56 2.99 -8.06
CA TYR A 251 -15.52 2.82 -6.96
C TYR A 251 -16.15 1.42 -6.88
N ARG A 252 -15.76 0.49 -7.72
CA ARG A 252 -16.28 -0.88 -7.68
C ARG A 252 -15.71 -1.62 -6.47
N SER A 253 -16.60 -2.05 -5.59
CA SER A 253 -16.22 -2.88 -4.44
C SER A 253 -15.84 -4.29 -4.91
N ARG A 254 -14.67 -4.75 -4.52
CA ARG A 254 -14.21 -6.12 -4.68
C ARG A 254 -13.41 -6.52 -3.44
N ARG A 255 -13.54 -7.78 -3.01
CA ARG A 255 -12.77 -8.29 -1.88
C ARG A 255 -11.27 -8.11 -2.12
N GLY A 256 -10.57 -7.50 -1.17
CA GLY A 256 -9.14 -7.21 -1.24
C GLY A 256 -8.76 -6.00 -2.10
N TYR A 257 -9.73 -5.22 -2.59
CA TYR A 257 -9.51 -4.01 -3.36
C TYR A 257 -10.00 -2.79 -2.59
N HIS A 258 -9.11 -1.82 -2.39
CA HIS A 258 -9.39 -0.62 -1.60
C HIS A 258 -8.94 0.62 -2.36
N TYR A 259 -9.88 1.52 -2.62
CA TYR A 259 -9.63 2.78 -3.29
C TYR A 259 -9.75 3.94 -2.30
N LEU A 260 -8.72 4.78 -2.23
CA LEU A 260 -8.69 5.97 -1.41
C LEU A 260 -8.25 7.18 -2.27
N GLN A 261 -9.13 8.16 -2.37
CA GLN A 261 -8.82 9.42 -3.02
C GLN A 261 -8.18 10.37 -2.03
N LEU A 262 -6.98 10.85 -2.34
CA LEU A 262 -6.16 11.74 -1.52
C LEU A 262 -6.18 13.13 -2.12
N GLU A 263 -6.80 14.07 -1.43
CA GLU A 263 -6.84 15.48 -1.81
C GLU A 263 -5.85 16.27 -0.96
N ARG A 264 -5.06 17.14 -1.58
CA ARG A 264 -4.01 17.93 -0.91
C ARG A 264 -4.54 18.79 0.26
N THR A 265 -5.81 19.20 0.20
CA THR A 265 -6.44 20.08 1.20
C THR A 265 -6.97 19.34 2.42
N LYS A 266 -7.01 18.01 2.40
CA LYS A 266 -7.56 17.20 3.49
C LYS A 266 -6.46 16.75 4.46
N GLU A 267 -6.85 16.63 5.72
CA GLU A 267 -5.99 16.03 6.75
C GLU A 267 -5.61 14.61 6.38
N ARG A 268 -4.36 14.21 6.64
CA ARG A 268 -3.81 12.90 6.27
C ARG A 268 -4.11 11.81 7.29
N VAL A 269 -4.25 12.19 8.56
CA VAL A 269 -4.46 11.22 9.66
C VAL A 269 -5.65 10.28 9.46
N PRO A 270 -6.84 10.74 9.01
CA PRO A 270 -7.96 9.86 8.73
C PRO A 270 -7.66 8.77 7.68
N PHE A 271 -6.82 9.09 6.69
CA PHE A 271 -6.42 8.13 5.68
C PHE A 271 -5.53 7.02 6.25
N TYR A 272 -4.58 7.38 7.14
CA TYR A 272 -3.75 6.38 7.82
C TYR A 272 -4.60 5.42 8.64
N TRP A 273 -5.58 5.94 9.40
CA TRP A 273 -6.51 5.12 10.16
C TRP A 273 -7.31 4.17 9.28
N ARG A 274 -7.89 4.68 8.20
CA ARG A 274 -8.67 3.88 7.27
C ARG A 274 -7.86 2.76 6.63
N ILE A 275 -6.61 3.04 6.23
CA ILE A 275 -5.71 2.03 5.69
C ILE A 275 -5.42 0.94 6.74
N LEU A 276 -5.10 1.35 7.97
CA LEU A 276 -4.79 0.42 9.03
C LEU A 276 -6.01 -0.43 9.41
N GLU A 277 -7.19 0.17 9.59
CA GLU A 277 -8.41 -0.58 9.88
C GLU A 277 -8.69 -1.62 8.81
N THR A 278 -8.59 -1.23 7.55
CA THR A 278 -8.79 -2.16 6.42
C THR A 278 -7.75 -3.29 6.35
N LEU A 279 -6.53 -3.07 6.83
CA LEU A 279 -5.52 -4.13 6.89
C LEU A 279 -5.83 -5.18 7.94
N TYR A 280 -6.56 -4.79 9.00
CA TYR A 280 -6.86 -5.66 10.12
C TYR A 280 -8.28 -6.28 10.08
N ASP A 281 -9.12 -5.84 9.13
CA ASP A 281 -10.40 -6.48 8.81
C ASP A 281 -10.19 -7.66 7.84
#